data_929d795691afe79652c1f02e1a59c4f9
#
_entry.id   929d795691afe79652c1f02e1a59c4f9
#
_cell.length_a   1.000
_cell.length_b   1.000
_cell.length_c   1.000
_cell.angle_alpha   90.00
_cell.angle_beta   90.00
_cell.angle_gamma   90.00
#
_symmetry.space_group_name_H-M   'P 1'
#
loop_
_entity.id
_entity.type
_entity.pdbx_description
1 polymer ?
#
loop_
_entity_poly.entity_id
_entity_poly.type
_entity_poly.pdbx_seq_one_letter_code
_entity_poly.pdbx_strand_id
1 'polypeptide(L)'
;MHDANIKRYCADSVQLWTGGSRGLLTRESASRVKVITENHISSQRQGYICSDNIHVPHDNPFDVAKRHIGSGKTAVVHFLDPKDISGGCMAGRASRQAVMCARSNMYPCMDSAKVREGFVTYSKYQFHSYDSDRLVYIPAVAVY
;
A
#
# COMPACT_ATOMS: atom_id res chain seq x y z
N MET A 1 -10.54 2.44 -18.83
CA MET A 1 -11.50 2.14 -17.73
C MET A 1 -12.16 3.47 -17.38
N HIS A 2 -13.50 3.58 -17.46
CA HIS A 2 -14.19 4.85 -17.20
C HIS A 2 -14.08 5.24 -15.71
N ASP A 3 -13.84 6.52 -15.41
CA ASP A 3 -13.64 7.04 -14.05
C ASP A 3 -14.77 6.71 -13.06
N ALA A 4 -16.02 6.68 -13.53
CA ALA A 4 -17.16 6.28 -12.72
C ALA A 4 -17.06 4.84 -12.18
N ASN A 5 -16.49 3.92 -12.96
CA ASN A 5 -16.30 2.54 -12.56
C ASN A 5 -15.24 2.41 -11.47
N ILE A 6 -14.15 3.17 -11.54
CA ILE A 6 -13.09 3.13 -10.52
C ILE A 6 -13.63 3.59 -9.17
N LYS A 7 -14.36 4.69 -9.13
CA LYS A 7 -14.97 5.18 -7.88
C LYS A 7 -15.89 4.13 -7.25
N ARG A 8 -16.71 3.47 -8.07
CA ARG A 8 -17.60 2.39 -7.60
C ARG A 8 -16.79 1.20 -7.07
N TYR A 9 -15.79 0.72 -7.81
CA TYR A 9 -14.93 -0.37 -7.36
C TYR A 9 -14.20 -0.06 -6.06
N CYS A 10 -13.77 1.20 -5.87
CA CYS A 10 -13.16 1.61 -4.61
C CYS A 10 -14.16 1.60 -3.45
N ALA A 11 -15.35 2.10 -3.65
CA ALA A 11 -16.40 2.10 -2.63
C ALA A 11 -16.78 0.67 -2.24
N ASP A 12 -17.01 -0.18 -3.24
CA ASP A 12 -17.32 -1.61 -3.04
C ASP A 12 -16.18 -2.32 -2.30
N SER A 13 -14.92 -2.02 -2.65
CA SER A 13 -13.75 -2.57 -1.97
C SER A 13 -13.68 -2.12 -0.51
N VAL A 14 -13.88 -0.84 -0.22
CA VAL A 14 -13.88 -0.34 1.16
C VAL A 14 -14.98 -1.05 1.96
N GLN A 15 -16.19 -1.16 1.43
CA GLN A 15 -17.29 -1.84 2.09
C GLN A 15 -16.95 -3.33 2.35
N LEU A 16 -16.39 -4.00 1.36
CA LEU A 16 -15.98 -5.40 1.44
C LEU A 16 -14.94 -5.64 2.55
N TRP A 17 -13.95 -4.75 2.65
CA TRP A 17 -12.83 -4.88 3.57
C TRP A 17 -13.07 -4.29 4.96
N THR A 18 -14.16 -3.55 5.16
CA THR A 18 -14.53 -3.00 6.47
C THR A 18 -15.61 -3.81 7.18
N GLY A 19 -16.35 -4.65 6.44
CA GLY A 19 -17.45 -5.46 6.97
C GLY A 19 -17.08 -6.91 7.30
N GLY A 20 -17.85 -7.55 8.19
CA GLY A 20 -17.79 -8.98 8.49
C GLY A 20 -16.40 -9.50 8.88
N SER A 21 -16.13 -10.76 8.52
CA SER A 21 -14.86 -11.44 8.79
C SER A 21 -13.66 -10.77 8.10
N ARG A 22 -13.86 -10.21 6.91
CA ARG A 22 -12.81 -9.46 6.19
C ARG A 22 -12.45 -8.15 6.91
N GLY A 23 -13.43 -7.50 7.55
CA GLY A 23 -13.20 -6.35 8.39
C GLY A 23 -12.33 -6.66 9.61
N LEU A 24 -12.44 -7.88 10.18
CA LEU A 24 -11.54 -8.33 11.25
C LEU A 24 -10.10 -8.43 10.77
N LEU A 25 -9.86 -9.09 9.65
CA LEU A 25 -8.52 -9.19 9.02
C LEU A 25 -7.92 -7.82 8.71
N THR A 26 -8.75 -6.91 8.19
CA THR A 26 -8.31 -5.54 7.89
C THR A 26 -7.94 -4.78 9.15
N ARG A 27 -8.73 -4.87 10.22
CA ARG A 27 -8.41 -4.24 11.52
C ARG A 27 -7.14 -4.81 12.13
N GLU A 28 -6.94 -6.11 12.05
CA GLU A 28 -5.70 -6.75 12.49
C GLU A 28 -4.50 -6.25 11.70
N SER A 29 -4.58 -6.21 10.38
CA SER A 29 -3.51 -5.66 9.52
C SER A 29 -3.27 -4.18 9.82
N ALA A 30 -4.32 -3.37 9.94
CA ALA A 30 -4.23 -1.94 10.24
C ALA A 30 -3.58 -1.66 11.61
N SER A 31 -3.86 -2.48 12.63
CA SER A 31 -3.23 -2.32 13.95
C SER A 31 -1.72 -2.55 13.92
N ARG A 32 -1.24 -3.35 12.97
CA ARG A 32 0.18 -3.69 12.78
C ARG A 32 0.90 -2.80 11.77
N VAL A 33 0.21 -1.84 11.15
CA VAL A 33 0.82 -0.87 10.23
C VAL A 33 1.92 -0.09 10.95
N LYS A 34 3.05 0.08 10.28
CA LYS A 34 4.18 0.86 10.80
C LYS A 34 4.52 1.98 9.83
N VAL A 35 4.68 3.18 10.35
CA VAL A 35 5.35 4.27 9.65
C VAL A 35 6.82 4.20 10.03
N ILE A 36 7.67 3.97 9.05
CA ILE A 36 9.12 3.86 9.21
C ILE A 36 9.71 5.19 8.79
N THR A 37 10.54 5.76 9.66
CA THR A 37 11.28 7.01 9.42
C THR A 37 12.76 6.69 9.31
N GLU A 38 13.56 7.66 8.87
CA GLU A 38 15.03 7.55 8.74
C GLU A 38 15.70 6.92 9.98
N ASN A 39 15.23 7.27 11.18
CA ASN A 39 15.78 6.75 12.43
C ASN A 39 15.55 5.25 12.65
N HIS A 40 14.72 4.61 11.83
CA HIS A 40 14.43 3.18 11.92
C HIS A 40 15.22 2.34 10.91
N ILE A 41 15.94 2.98 10.00
CA ILE A 41 16.82 2.29 9.04
C ILE A 41 18.09 1.93 9.79
N SER A 42 18.07 0.83 10.54
CA SER A 42 19.29 0.27 11.09
C SER A 42 20.16 -0.28 9.95
N SER A 43 21.40 0.14 9.94
CA SER A 43 22.45 -0.21 8.96
C SER A 43 22.85 -1.70 8.93
N GLN A 44 22.04 -2.58 9.48
CA GLN A 44 22.43 -3.96 9.72
C GLN A 44 21.58 -4.97 8.95
N ARG A 45 21.82 -5.10 7.67
CA ARG A 45 21.92 -6.41 7.02
C ARG A 45 22.67 -6.21 5.71
N GLN A 46 23.94 -6.48 5.69
CA GLN A 46 24.62 -6.82 4.45
C GLN A 46 24.01 -8.13 3.93
N GLY A 47 22.91 -7.99 3.19
CA GLY A 47 22.35 -9.08 2.39
C GLY A 47 22.98 -9.00 1.03
N TYR A 48 23.53 -10.09 0.54
CA TYR A 48 23.90 -10.18 -0.87
C TYR A 48 22.62 -10.16 -1.70
N ILE A 49 22.48 -9.14 -2.56
CA ILE A 49 21.47 -9.15 -3.60
C ILE A 49 22.02 -10.08 -4.69
N CYS A 50 21.41 -11.24 -4.85
CA CYS A 50 21.71 -12.12 -5.96
C CYS A 50 21.09 -11.51 -7.22
N SER A 51 21.91 -10.92 -8.10
CA SER A 51 21.46 -10.27 -9.33
C SER A 51 20.85 -11.24 -10.35
N ASP A 52 21.09 -12.53 -10.18
CA ASP A 52 20.71 -13.57 -11.14
C ASP A 52 19.21 -13.85 -11.23
N ASN A 53 18.42 -13.29 -10.30
CA ASN A 53 16.98 -13.50 -10.21
C ASN A 53 16.16 -12.23 -10.40
N ILE A 54 16.71 -11.19 -11.06
CA ILE A 54 15.93 -9.99 -11.37
C ILE A 54 15.05 -10.29 -12.57
N HIS A 55 13.73 -10.31 -12.35
CA HIS A 55 12.73 -10.46 -13.38
C HIS A 55 11.88 -9.19 -13.48
N VAL A 56 11.71 -8.65 -14.68
CA VAL A 56 10.93 -7.42 -14.94
C VAL A 56 9.63 -7.77 -15.67
N PRO A 57 8.58 -8.15 -14.95
CA PRO A 57 7.29 -8.45 -15.56
C PRO A 57 6.54 -7.16 -15.90
N HIS A 58 5.74 -7.20 -16.98
CA HIS A 58 4.81 -6.12 -17.34
C HIS A 58 3.47 -6.18 -16.59
N ASP A 59 3.31 -7.12 -15.68
CA ASP A 59 2.07 -7.42 -14.98
C ASP A 59 1.82 -6.48 -13.80
N ASN A 60 0.60 -6.52 -13.29
CA ASN A 60 0.25 -5.84 -12.06
C ASN A 60 1.05 -6.42 -10.87
N PRO A 61 1.60 -5.61 -9.95
CA PRO A 61 2.40 -6.09 -8.83
C PRO A 61 1.71 -7.14 -7.95
N PHE A 62 0.40 -7.06 -7.76
CA PHE A 62 -0.34 -8.07 -7.01
C PHE A 62 -0.45 -9.41 -7.75
N ASP A 63 -0.60 -9.38 -9.07
CA ASP A 63 -0.66 -10.59 -9.88
C ASP A 63 0.72 -11.29 -9.91
N VAL A 64 1.80 -10.51 -9.91
CA VAL A 64 3.16 -11.02 -9.74
C VAL A 64 3.34 -11.62 -8.33
N ALA A 65 2.99 -10.86 -7.29
CA ALA A 65 3.11 -11.33 -5.91
C ALA A 65 2.33 -12.64 -5.67
N LYS A 66 1.14 -12.76 -6.25
CA LYS A 66 0.30 -13.97 -6.15
C LYS A 66 1.01 -15.22 -6.66
N ARG A 67 1.82 -15.11 -7.72
CA ARG A 67 2.60 -16.25 -8.24
C ARG A 67 3.71 -16.72 -7.30
N HIS A 68 4.14 -15.85 -6.38
CA HIS A 68 5.20 -16.14 -5.41
C HIS A 68 4.67 -16.49 -4.01
N ILE A 69 3.35 -16.52 -3.82
CA ILE A 69 2.74 -17.00 -2.56
C ILE A 69 3.13 -18.47 -2.35
N GLY A 70 3.70 -18.76 -1.18
CA GLY A 70 4.17 -20.10 -0.82
C GLY A 70 5.65 -20.39 -1.11
N SER A 71 6.34 -19.59 -1.91
CA SER A 71 7.78 -19.71 -2.15
C SER A 71 8.64 -18.95 -1.13
N GLY A 72 8.02 -18.20 -0.23
CA GLY A 72 8.70 -17.41 0.78
C GLY A 72 7.90 -16.19 1.22
N LYS A 73 8.57 -15.25 1.91
CA LYS A 73 7.98 -13.97 2.28
C LYS A 73 7.99 -13.04 1.08
N THR A 74 6.81 -12.70 0.58
CA THR A 74 6.65 -11.79 -0.56
C THR A 74 6.31 -10.40 -0.06
N ALA A 75 6.98 -9.37 -0.57
CA ALA A 75 6.67 -7.96 -0.33
C ALA A 75 6.44 -7.24 -1.66
N VAL A 76 5.48 -6.32 -1.66
CA VAL A 76 5.22 -5.43 -2.79
C VAL A 76 5.61 -4.02 -2.37
N VAL A 77 6.50 -3.40 -3.14
CA VAL A 77 6.89 -1.99 -2.94
C VAL A 77 6.11 -1.12 -3.91
N HIS A 78 5.54 -0.04 -3.41
CA HIS A 78 4.78 0.90 -4.19
C HIS A 78 5.03 2.34 -3.73
N PHE A 79 5.11 3.26 -4.69
CA PHE A 79 5.18 4.69 -4.38
C PHE A 79 3.80 5.21 -3.98
N LEU A 80 3.75 5.89 -2.84
CA LEU A 80 2.53 6.39 -2.24
C LEU A 80 2.43 7.91 -2.43
N ASP A 81 1.27 8.39 -2.91
CA ASP A 81 0.98 9.83 -2.92
C ASP A 81 0.66 10.30 -1.50
N PRO A 82 1.49 11.14 -0.88
CA PRO A 82 1.27 11.59 0.49
C PRO A 82 0.09 12.55 0.61
N LYS A 83 -0.36 13.17 -0.48
CA LYS A 83 -1.51 14.08 -0.49
C LYS A 83 -2.82 13.34 -0.58
N ASP A 84 -2.80 12.15 -1.17
CA ASP A 84 -3.99 11.32 -1.36
C ASP A 84 -3.63 9.83 -1.21
N ILE A 85 -3.72 9.32 0.01
CA ILE A 85 -3.41 7.92 0.34
C ILE A 85 -4.29 6.90 -0.42
N SER A 86 -5.37 7.35 -1.05
CA SER A 86 -6.17 6.51 -1.96
C SER A 86 -5.64 6.49 -3.38
N GLY A 87 -4.67 7.37 -3.71
CA GLY A 87 -4.17 7.56 -5.07
C GLY A 87 -5.22 8.07 -6.05
N GLY A 88 -6.27 8.71 -5.54
CA GLY A 88 -7.41 9.19 -6.31
C GLY A 88 -8.53 8.17 -6.48
N CYS A 89 -8.41 6.98 -5.87
CA CYS A 89 -9.40 5.92 -5.93
C CYS A 89 -10.79 6.42 -5.52
N MET A 90 -10.88 7.09 -4.39
CA MET A 90 -12.14 7.62 -3.87
C MET A 90 -12.71 8.76 -4.73
N ALA A 91 -11.86 9.44 -5.51
CA ALA A 91 -12.26 10.47 -6.47
C ALA A 91 -12.51 9.91 -7.88
N GLY A 92 -12.32 8.61 -8.11
CA GLY A 92 -12.51 7.97 -9.42
C GLY A 92 -11.33 8.11 -10.37
N ARG A 93 -10.17 8.61 -9.91
CA ARG A 93 -8.97 8.74 -10.74
C ARG A 93 -8.28 7.38 -10.95
N ALA A 94 -7.85 7.14 -12.20
CA ALA A 94 -7.12 5.93 -12.57
C ALA A 94 -5.61 6.12 -12.36
N SER A 95 -5.12 5.77 -11.18
CA SER A 95 -3.67 5.67 -10.92
C SER A 95 -3.30 4.22 -10.58
N ARG A 96 -2.02 3.88 -10.63
CA ARG A 96 -1.54 2.56 -10.17
C ARG A 96 -1.92 2.32 -8.71
N GLN A 97 -1.79 3.33 -7.87
CA GLN A 97 -2.19 3.27 -6.46
C GLN A 97 -3.70 3.08 -6.31
N ALA A 98 -4.53 3.79 -7.10
CA ALA A 98 -5.97 3.62 -7.09
C ALA A 98 -6.39 2.19 -7.44
N VAL A 99 -5.75 1.58 -8.44
CA VAL A 99 -6.00 0.17 -8.81
C VAL A 99 -5.63 -0.78 -7.66
N MET A 100 -4.50 -0.55 -6.99
CA MET A 100 -4.10 -1.37 -5.84
C MET A 100 -5.07 -1.19 -4.66
N CYS A 101 -5.49 0.03 -4.36
CA CYS A 101 -6.49 0.32 -3.34
C CYS A 101 -7.84 -0.34 -3.66
N ALA A 102 -8.25 -0.32 -4.92
CA ALA A 102 -9.51 -0.94 -5.35
C ALA A 102 -9.50 -2.47 -5.28
N ARG A 103 -8.32 -3.11 -5.36
CA ARG A 103 -8.17 -4.58 -5.38
C ARG A 103 -7.74 -5.18 -4.05
N SER A 104 -7.61 -4.40 -2.98
CA SER A 104 -7.07 -4.88 -1.72
C SER A 104 -7.61 -4.12 -0.52
N ASN A 105 -7.28 -4.60 0.68
CA ASN A 105 -7.52 -3.88 1.92
C ASN A 105 -6.47 -2.80 2.23
N MET A 106 -5.61 -2.46 1.26
CA MET A 106 -4.52 -1.50 1.45
C MET A 106 -5.02 -0.13 1.92
N TYR A 107 -6.03 0.43 1.24
CA TYR A 107 -6.57 1.74 1.62
C TYR A 107 -7.17 1.77 3.03
N PRO A 108 -8.07 0.86 3.44
CA PRO A 108 -8.55 0.81 4.82
C PRO A 108 -7.44 0.62 5.87
N CYS A 109 -6.36 -0.09 5.54
CA CYS A 109 -5.22 -0.22 6.43
C CYS A 109 -4.44 1.09 6.58
N MET A 110 -4.33 1.87 5.50
CA MET A 110 -3.64 3.17 5.51
C MET A 110 -4.49 4.28 6.14
N ASP A 111 -5.82 4.15 6.11
CA ASP A 111 -6.74 5.16 6.64
C ASP A 111 -6.83 5.10 8.17
N SER A 112 -5.68 5.19 8.82
CA SER A 112 -5.53 5.18 10.28
C SER A 112 -4.91 6.48 10.77
N ALA A 113 -5.22 6.87 12.03
CA ALA A 113 -4.62 8.05 12.66
C ALA A 113 -3.08 8.02 12.59
N LYS A 114 -2.49 6.86 12.84
CA LYS A 114 -1.05 6.64 12.80
C LYS A 114 -0.41 6.98 11.45
N VAL A 115 -1.04 6.56 10.34
CA VAL A 115 -0.55 6.88 8.99
C VAL A 115 -0.83 8.34 8.66
N ARG A 116 -1.99 8.86 9.04
CA ARG A 116 -2.33 10.27 8.82
C ARG A 116 -1.36 11.21 9.54
N GLU A 117 -1.02 10.94 10.79
CA GLU A 117 -0.09 11.74 11.57
C GLU A 117 1.37 11.52 11.15
N GLY A 118 1.78 10.26 11.06
CA GLY A 118 3.18 9.90 10.83
C GLY A 118 3.66 10.08 9.40
N PHE A 119 2.77 10.00 8.41
CA PHE A 119 3.10 10.06 6.99
C PHE A 119 2.47 11.26 6.28
N VAL A 120 1.13 11.38 6.31
CA VAL A 120 0.39 12.41 5.54
C VAL A 120 0.67 13.81 6.10
N THR A 121 0.58 14.00 7.41
CA THR A 121 0.81 15.31 8.04
C THR A 121 2.24 15.78 7.85
N TYR A 122 3.20 14.89 8.03
CA TYR A 122 4.60 15.19 7.77
C TYR A 122 4.85 15.67 6.34
N SER A 123 4.29 14.96 5.37
CA SER A 123 4.47 15.28 3.96
C SER A 123 3.82 16.60 3.55
N LYS A 124 2.79 17.08 4.27
CA LYS A 124 2.17 18.40 4.02
C LYS A 124 3.04 19.58 4.40
N TYR A 125 3.91 19.42 5.39
CA TYR A 125 4.77 20.49 5.89
C TYR A 125 6.11 20.59 5.16
N GLN A 126 6.47 19.59 4.37
CA GLN A 126 7.67 19.65 3.53
C GLN A 126 7.32 20.15 2.13
N PHE A 127 7.71 21.38 1.82
CA PHE A 127 7.41 22.07 0.56
C PHE A 127 8.01 21.41 -0.68
N HIS A 128 8.92 20.44 -0.53
CA HIS A 128 9.62 19.73 -1.62
C HIS A 128 9.45 18.20 -1.53
N SER A 129 8.34 17.72 -1.04
CA SER A 129 8.18 16.40 -0.47
C SER A 129 7.85 15.27 -1.46
N TYR A 130 8.48 15.22 -2.61
CA TYR A 130 8.58 13.96 -3.34
C TYR A 130 9.69 13.06 -2.78
N ASP A 131 10.54 13.59 -1.90
CA ASP A 131 11.70 12.94 -1.31
C ASP A 131 11.47 12.67 0.20
N SER A 132 10.34 12.05 0.53
CA SER A 132 10.14 11.60 1.90
C SER A 132 10.81 10.24 2.08
N ASP A 133 11.81 10.17 2.96
CA ASP A 133 12.45 8.92 3.39
C ASP A 133 11.54 8.06 4.28
N ARG A 134 10.26 8.37 4.32
CA ARG A 134 9.28 7.64 5.11
C ARG A 134 8.62 6.54 4.31
N LEU A 135 8.42 5.42 4.97
CA LEU A 135 7.79 4.24 4.40
C LEU A 135 6.62 3.80 5.27
N VAL A 136 5.52 3.44 4.64
CA VAL A 136 4.38 2.80 5.32
C VAL A 136 4.47 1.30 5.07
N TYR A 137 4.72 0.53 6.11
CA TYR A 137 4.72 -0.93 6.06
C TYR A 137 3.36 -1.47 6.50
N ILE A 138 2.70 -2.19 5.60
CA ILE A 138 1.40 -2.83 5.85
C ILE A 138 1.62 -4.34 5.82
N PRO A 139 1.59 -5.03 6.97
CA PRO A 139 1.68 -6.48 7.01
C PRO A 139 0.36 -7.10 6.54
N ALA A 140 0.45 -8.25 5.87
CA ALA A 140 -0.70 -9.08 5.48
C ALA A 140 -1.76 -8.32 4.67
N VAL A 141 -1.35 -7.65 3.58
CA VAL A 141 -2.29 -7.07 2.62
C VAL A 141 -3.08 -8.21 1.97
N ALA A 142 -4.40 -8.15 2.09
CA ALA A 142 -5.30 -9.08 1.43
C ALA A 142 -5.74 -8.52 0.07
N VAL A 143 -5.70 -9.36 -0.95
CA VAL A 143 -6.03 -9.03 -2.35
C VAL A 143 -7.13 -9.97 -2.85
N TYR A 144 -8.02 -9.48 -3.71
CA TYR A 144 -9.05 -10.30 -4.38
C TYR A 144 -8.89 -10.29 -5.90
#